data_5fcd881750ceecc4c7d7f2e7e742ffcb
#
_entry.id   5fcd881750ceecc4c7d7f2e7e742ffcb
#
_cell.length_a   1.000
_cell.length_b   1.000
_cell.length_c   1.000
_cell.angle_alpha   90.00
_cell.angle_beta   90.00
_cell.angle_gamma   90.00
#
_symmetry.space_group_name_H-M   'P 1'
#
loop_
_entity.id
_entity.type
_entity.pdbx_description
1 polymer ?
#
loop_
_entity_poly.entity_id
_entity_poly.type
_entity_poly.pdbx_seq_one_letter_code
_entity_poly.pdbx_strand_id
1 'polypeptide(L)'
;MNSFSDELEKLSYAMGMNMGEYLSHTPVEINREAALAGMRDFFAGSARLSAEEYAAAMQTLRSRMQQAAQGQAEQLASANAAAEKKFMAENAARKEVSVTPSGLQYEVVKQGNGAKPSATDRVRVHYTGTFLDGREFDSSVRRGEPAEFGVNQVISGWTEALQMMPVGSRYRLYIP
;
A
#
# COMPACT_ATOMS: atom_id res chain seq x y z
N MET A 1 36.20 22.16 -0.80
CA MET A 1 35.20 21.67 0.17
C MET A 1 34.79 22.87 0.99
N ASN A 2 33.54 23.34 0.88
CA ASN A 2 33.04 24.40 1.75
C ASN A 2 32.86 23.79 3.14
N SER A 3 33.77 24.12 4.06
CA SER A 3 33.59 23.78 5.49
C SER A 3 32.65 24.81 6.11
N PHE A 4 31.58 24.39 6.72
CA PHE A 4 30.71 25.25 7.54
C PHE A 4 31.53 25.79 8.74
N SER A 5 31.29 27.02 9.12
CA SER A 5 32.06 27.70 10.18
C SER A 5 31.64 27.21 11.56
N ASP A 6 30.41 26.79 11.73
CA ASP A 6 29.86 26.31 12.99
C ASP A 6 28.73 25.24 12.77
N GLU A 7 28.27 24.67 13.89
CA GLU A 7 27.21 23.67 13.91
C GLU A 7 25.84 24.22 13.45
N LEU A 8 25.54 25.47 13.83
CA LEU A 8 24.28 26.13 13.45
C LEU A 8 24.18 26.31 11.95
N GLU A 9 25.27 26.73 11.30
CA GLU A 9 25.35 26.89 9.85
C GLU A 9 25.13 25.55 9.12
N LYS A 10 25.77 24.49 9.62
CA LYS A 10 25.60 23.12 9.09
C LYS A 10 24.17 22.60 9.24
N LEU A 11 23.55 22.80 10.40
CA LEU A 11 22.15 22.40 10.63
C LEU A 11 21.19 23.19 9.75
N SER A 12 21.40 24.49 9.61
CA SER A 12 20.59 25.35 8.75
C SER A 12 20.68 24.93 7.28
N TYR A 13 21.87 24.58 6.81
CA TYR A 13 22.07 24.07 5.45
C TYR A 13 21.36 22.71 5.25
N ALA A 14 21.45 21.82 6.24
CA ALA A 14 20.75 20.53 6.18
C ALA A 14 19.22 20.69 6.13
N MET A 15 18.65 21.68 6.84
CA MET A 15 17.23 22.02 6.72
C MET A 15 16.87 22.49 5.30
N GLY A 16 17.74 23.32 4.70
CA GLY A 16 17.56 23.75 3.31
C GLY A 16 17.60 22.57 2.32
N MET A 17 18.51 21.62 2.50
CA MET A 17 18.56 20.40 1.70
C MET A 17 17.27 19.57 1.84
N ASN A 18 16.77 19.38 3.05
CA ASN A 18 15.52 18.65 3.31
C ASN A 18 14.32 19.31 2.62
N MET A 19 14.25 20.65 2.64
CA MET A 19 13.21 21.38 1.91
C MET A 19 13.35 21.19 0.39
N GLY A 20 14.57 21.19 -0.14
CA GLY A 20 14.86 20.92 -1.55
C GLY A 20 14.44 19.51 -1.96
N GLU A 21 14.70 18.52 -1.11
CA GLU A 21 14.28 17.14 -1.28
C GLU A 21 12.75 17.04 -1.31
N TYR A 22 12.06 17.64 -0.34
CA TYR A 22 10.59 17.71 -0.30
C TYR A 22 10.01 18.28 -1.60
N LEU A 23 10.52 19.44 -2.05
CA LEU A 23 10.07 20.08 -3.28
C LEU A 23 10.34 19.21 -4.53
N SER A 24 11.42 18.46 -4.55
CA SER A 24 11.79 17.60 -5.67
C SER A 24 10.92 16.35 -5.80
N HIS A 25 10.34 15.88 -4.69
CA HIS A 25 9.43 14.72 -4.65
C HIS A 25 7.95 15.11 -4.72
N THR A 26 7.65 16.40 -4.83
CA THR A 26 6.27 16.87 -4.99
C THR A 26 5.70 16.37 -6.33
N PRO A 27 4.48 15.84 -6.37
CA PRO A 27 3.90 15.25 -7.59
C PRO A 27 3.41 16.30 -8.60
N VAL A 28 3.78 17.56 -8.40
CA VAL A 28 3.48 18.70 -9.29
C VAL A 28 4.76 19.41 -9.70
N GLU A 29 4.77 19.94 -10.90
CA GLU A 29 5.92 20.71 -11.39
C GLU A 29 6.11 21.99 -10.58
N ILE A 30 7.33 22.22 -10.12
CA ILE A 30 7.71 23.39 -9.31
C ILE A 30 8.87 24.12 -9.99
N ASN A 31 8.71 25.42 -10.15
CA ASN A 31 9.82 26.30 -10.53
C ASN A 31 10.74 26.49 -9.31
N ARG A 32 11.90 25.82 -9.35
CA ARG A 32 12.86 25.82 -8.23
C ARG A 32 13.40 27.21 -7.90
N GLU A 33 13.67 28.04 -8.90
CA GLU A 33 14.18 29.39 -8.69
C GLU A 33 13.13 30.29 -8.04
N ALA A 34 11.87 30.20 -8.47
CA ALA A 34 10.78 30.92 -7.84
C ALA A 34 10.56 30.47 -6.40
N ALA A 35 10.69 29.19 -6.09
CA ALA A 35 10.58 28.66 -4.72
C ALA A 35 11.71 29.20 -3.82
N LEU A 36 12.95 29.19 -4.31
CA LEU A 36 14.10 29.78 -3.59
C LEU A 36 13.94 31.29 -3.37
N ALA A 37 13.42 32.01 -4.39
CA ALA A 37 13.12 33.43 -4.26
C ALA A 37 12.04 33.68 -3.19
N GLY A 38 10.98 32.87 -3.16
CA GLY A 38 9.93 32.96 -2.14
C GLY A 38 10.45 32.75 -0.72
N MET A 39 11.33 31.77 -0.50
CA MET A 39 11.98 31.56 0.79
C MET A 39 12.85 32.74 1.20
N ARG A 40 13.63 33.29 0.28
CA ARG A 40 14.46 34.47 0.51
C ARG A 40 13.61 35.69 0.87
N ASP A 41 12.58 35.96 0.11
CA ASP A 41 11.66 37.07 0.33
C ASP A 41 10.91 36.96 1.67
N PHE A 42 10.54 35.73 2.05
CA PHE A 42 9.94 35.49 3.37
C PHE A 42 10.86 35.83 4.52
N PHE A 43 12.11 35.39 4.48
CA PHE A 43 13.09 35.74 5.54
C PHE A 43 13.44 37.22 5.55
N ALA A 44 13.38 37.91 4.43
CA ALA A 44 13.61 39.33 4.31
C ALA A 44 12.39 40.20 4.67
N GLY A 45 11.24 39.60 4.94
CA GLY A 45 9.99 40.34 5.16
C GLY A 45 9.49 41.11 3.93
N SER A 46 9.89 40.69 2.73
CA SER A 46 9.63 41.41 1.46
C SER A 46 8.80 40.51 0.47
N ALA A 47 7.78 39.83 0.98
CA ALA A 47 6.91 39.03 0.18
C ALA A 47 6.30 39.82 -0.98
N ARG A 48 6.35 39.24 -2.20
CA ARG A 48 5.85 39.86 -3.45
C ARG A 48 4.40 39.55 -3.76
N LEU A 49 3.83 38.57 -3.09
CA LEU A 49 2.42 38.21 -3.21
C LEU A 49 1.61 38.89 -2.13
N SER A 50 0.45 39.40 -2.48
CA SER A 50 -0.57 39.79 -1.50
C SER A 50 -1.11 38.53 -0.77
N ALA A 51 -1.80 38.70 0.34
CA ALA A 51 -2.41 37.62 1.07
C ALA A 51 -3.44 36.85 0.22
N GLU A 52 -4.18 37.56 -0.65
CA GLU A 52 -5.17 36.96 -1.54
C GLU A 52 -4.50 36.13 -2.63
N GLU A 53 -3.45 36.67 -3.27
CA GLU A 53 -2.69 35.96 -4.30
C GLU A 53 -2.00 34.71 -3.73
N TYR A 54 -1.45 34.81 -2.52
CA TYR A 54 -0.87 33.68 -1.81
C TYR A 54 -1.91 32.61 -1.52
N ALA A 55 -3.08 32.98 -1.00
CA ALA A 55 -4.16 32.04 -0.71
C ALA A 55 -4.65 31.34 -1.97
N ALA A 56 -4.85 32.07 -3.06
CA ALA A 56 -5.26 31.52 -4.36
C ALA A 56 -4.21 30.54 -4.93
N ALA A 57 -2.93 30.92 -4.87
CA ALA A 57 -1.83 30.07 -5.30
C ALA A 57 -1.75 28.76 -4.51
N MET A 58 -1.89 28.86 -3.17
CA MET A 58 -1.89 27.69 -2.29
C MET A 58 -3.11 26.79 -2.51
N GLN A 59 -4.27 27.35 -2.79
CA GLN A 59 -5.45 26.57 -3.16
C GLN A 59 -5.23 25.82 -4.48
N THR A 60 -4.69 26.48 -5.48
CA THR A 60 -4.34 25.86 -6.76
C THR A 60 -3.32 24.74 -6.60
N LEU A 61 -2.28 24.96 -5.79
CA LEU A 61 -1.28 23.94 -5.50
C LEU A 61 -1.91 22.72 -4.83
N ARG A 62 -2.75 22.89 -3.81
CA ARG A 62 -3.46 21.80 -3.14
C ARG A 62 -4.32 20.99 -4.11
N SER A 63 -5.08 21.67 -4.98
CA SER A 63 -5.91 21.02 -5.99
C SER A 63 -5.07 20.19 -6.97
N ARG A 64 -3.96 20.71 -7.45
CA ARG A 64 -3.03 19.98 -8.34
C ARG A 64 -2.40 18.77 -7.65
N MET A 65 -1.97 18.92 -6.40
CA MET A 65 -1.43 17.81 -5.60
C MET A 65 -2.46 16.69 -5.42
N GLN A 66 -3.71 17.07 -5.11
CA GLN A 66 -4.80 16.11 -4.97
C GLN A 66 -5.10 15.38 -6.29
N GLN A 67 -5.17 16.10 -7.40
CA GLN A 67 -5.36 15.50 -8.73
C GLN A 67 -4.22 14.56 -9.11
N ALA A 68 -2.97 14.95 -8.84
CA ALA A 68 -1.81 14.10 -9.10
C ALA A 68 -1.84 12.82 -8.25
N ALA A 69 -2.15 12.94 -6.96
CA ALA A 69 -2.29 11.78 -6.06
C ALA A 69 -3.42 10.85 -6.51
N GLN A 70 -4.57 11.40 -6.91
CA GLN A 70 -5.69 10.62 -7.45
C GLN A 70 -5.30 9.90 -8.74
N GLY A 71 -4.65 10.58 -9.68
CA GLY A 71 -4.18 9.97 -10.93
C GLY A 71 -3.18 8.84 -10.69
N GLN A 72 -2.27 8.99 -9.74
CA GLN A 72 -1.34 7.92 -9.35
C GLN A 72 -2.08 6.71 -8.72
N ALA A 73 -3.05 6.98 -7.86
CA ALA A 73 -3.85 5.92 -7.24
C ALA A 73 -4.67 5.14 -8.29
N GLU A 74 -5.28 5.84 -9.26
CA GLU A 74 -6.03 5.23 -10.37
C GLU A 74 -5.13 4.38 -11.28
N GLN A 75 -3.94 4.89 -11.62
CA GLN A 75 -2.95 4.15 -12.40
C GLN A 75 -2.50 2.88 -11.67
N LEU A 76 -2.21 2.98 -10.37
CA LEU A 76 -1.81 1.82 -9.56
C LEU A 76 -2.96 0.81 -9.46
N ALA A 77 -4.19 1.25 -9.22
CA ALA A 77 -5.36 0.39 -9.17
C ALA A 77 -5.59 -0.34 -10.50
N SER A 78 -5.47 0.38 -11.63
CA SER A 78 -5.60 -0.20 -12.97
C SER A 78 -4.49 -1.24 -13.24
N ALA A 79 -3.25 -0.93 -12.90
CA ALA A 79 -2.12 -1.85 -13.04
C ALA A 79 -2.29 -3.10 -12.19
N ASN A 80 -2.74 -2.94 -10.94
CA ASN A 80 -3.01 -4.06 -10.04
C ASN A 80 -4.14 -4.94 -10.55
N ALA A 81 -5.25 -4.37 -11.03
CA ALA A 81 -6.37 -5.12 -11.62
C ALA A 81 -5.95 -5.89 -12.88
N ALA A 82 -5.11 -5.29 -13.72
CA ALA A 82 -4.56 -5.99 -14.89
C ALA A 82 -3.65 -7.15 -14.49
N ALA A 83 -2.78 -6.95 -13.50
CA ALA A 83 -1.89 -7.98 -12.97
C ALA A 83 -2.67 -9.12 -12.32
N GLU A 84 -3.68 -8.80 -11.52
CA GLU A 84 -4.61 -9.77 -10.91
C GLU A 84 -5.29 -10.62 -11.98
N LYS A 85 -5.94 -9.98 -12.95
CA LYS A 85 -6.65 -10.69 -14.04
C LYS A 85 -5.73 -11.66 -14.80
N LYS A 86 -4.51 -11.21 -15.11
CA LYS A 86 -3.52 -12.04 -15.77
C LYS A 86 -3.12 -13.22 -14.89
N PHE A 87 -2.76 -12.95 -13.64
CA PHE A 87 -2.35 -13.98 -12.68
C PHE A 87 -3.45 -15.02 -12.47
N MET A 88 -4.69 -14.58 -12.21
CA MET A 88 -5.82 -15.48 -11.97
C MET A 88 -6.11 -16.38 -13.19
N ALA A 89 -5.99 -15.85 -14.42
CA ALA A 89 -6.17 -16.62 -15.63
C ALA A 89 -5.07 -17.68 -15.79
N GLU A 90 -3.82 -17.32 -15.61
CA GLU A 90 -2.68 -18.23 -15.69
C GLU A 90 -2.72 -19.30 -14.58
N ASN A 91 -3.07 -18.89 -13.36
CA ASN A 91 -3.14 -19.78 -12.22
C ASN A 91 -4.27 -20.81 -12.34
N ALA A 92 -5.43 -20.40 -12.85
CA ALA A 92 -6.55 -21.31 -13.11
C ALA A 92 -6.24 -22.43 -14.13
N ALA A 93 -5.26 -22.24 -15.00
CA ALA A 93 -4.83 -23.24 -15.96
C ALA A 93 -3.93 -24.34 -15.35
N ARG A 94 -3.48 -24.17 -14.12
CA ARG A 94 -2.64 -25.15 -13.41
C ARG A 94 -3.49 -26.32 -12.94
N LYS A 95 -2.99 -27.54 -13.10
CA LYS A 95 -3.73 -28.79 -12.78
C LYS A 95 -4.07 -28.94 -11.30
N GLU A 96 -3.20 -28.42 -10.43
CA GLU A 96 -3.34 -28.48 -8.98
C GLU A 96 -4.28 -27.40 -8.41
N VAL A 97 -4.71 -26.46 -9.22
CA VAL A 97 -5.58 -25.34 -8.81
C VAL A 97 -7.03 -25.67 -9.09
N SER A 98 -7.85 -25.48 -8.09
CA SER A 98 -9.31 -25.53 -8.20
C SER A 98 -9.88 -24.11 -8.15
N VAL A 99 -10.96 -23.88 -8.90
CA VAL A 99 -11.64 -22.59 -8.97
C VAL A 99 -13.08 -22.75 -8.50
N THR A 100 -13.52 -21.91 -7.60
CA THR A 100 -14.91 -21.89 -7.12
C THR A 100 -15.79 -20.95 -7.98
N PRO A 101 -17.11 -21.03 -7.89
CA PRO A 101 -18.01 -20.14 -8.62
C PRO A 101 -17.85 -18.64 -8.26
N SER A 102 -17.31 -18.34 -7.08
CA SER A 102 -17.02 -16.97 -6.65
C SER A 102 -15.73 -16.39 -7.29
N GLY A 103 -14.92 -17.24 -7.96
CA GLY A 103 -13.62 -16.87 -8.50
C GLY A 103 -12.45 -17.12 -7.54
N LEU A 104 -12.70 -17.57 -6.31
CA LEU A 104 -11.64 -18.00 -5.40
C LEU A 104 -10.89 -19.18 -6.04
N GLN A 105 -9.56 -19.13 -6.02
CA GLN A 105 -8.71 -20.23 -6.47
C GLN A 105 -7.95 -20.81 -5.29
N TYR A 106 -7.75 -22.12 -5.28
CA TYR A 106 -7.05 -22.78 -4.17
C TYR A 106 -6.30 -24.03 -4.62
N GLU A 107 -5.24 -24.35 -3.90
CA GLU A 107 -4.51 -25.61 -3.98
C GLU A 107 -4.62 -26.35 -2.65
N VAL A 108 -4.85 -27.64 -2.69
CA VAL A 108 -4.80 -28.50 -1.51
C VAL A 108 -3.36 -28.98 -1.30
N VAL A 109 -2.63 -28.33 -0.41
CA VAL A 109 -1.25 -28.72 -0.07
C VAL A 109 -1.24 -29.94 0.86
N LYS A 110 -2.20 -29.99 1.77
CA LYS A 110 -2.43 -31.12 2.67
C LYS A 110 -3.91 -31.21 2.99
N GLN A 111 -4.48 -32.38 2.80
CA GLN A 111 -5.86 -32.66 3.20
C GLN A 111 -5.90 -33.07 4.66
N GLY A 112 -6.70 -32.40 5.46
CA GLY A 112 -7.04 -32.82 6.81
C GLY A 112 -8.18 -33.82 6.86
N ASN A 113 -8.41 -34.40 8.00
CA ASN A 113 -9.47 -35.40 8.24
C ASN A 113 -10.44 -35.01 9.36
N GLY A 114 -10.29 -33.82 9.92
CA GLY A 114 -11.20 -33.29 10.95
C GLY A 114 -12.52 -32.75 10.37
N ALA A 115 -13.36 -32.21 11.23
CA ALA A 115 -14.62 -31.57 10.82
C ALA A 115 -14.35 -30.29 10.02
N LYS A 116 -15.25 -29.95 9.09
CA LYS A 116 -15.26 -28.65 8.42
C LYS A 116 -15.97 -27.64 9.32
N PRO A 117 -15.42 -26.43 9.49
CA PRO A 117 -16.08 -25.41 10.28
C PRO A 117 -17.32 -24.86 9.56
N SER A 118 -18.31 -24.48 10.32
CA SER A 118 -19.47 -23.70 9.86
C SER A 118 -19.16 -22.20 9.85
N ALA A 119 -20.05 -21.41 9.24
CA ALA A 119 -19.88 -19.96 9.18
C ALA A 119 -19.84 -19.26 10.56
N THR A 120 -20.45 -19.85 11.57
CA THR A 120 -20.51 -19.30 12.94
C THR A 120 -19.40 -19.80 13.87
N ASP A 121 -18.58 -20.72 13.40
CA ASP A 121 -17.51 -21.29 14.21
C ASP A 121 -16.31 -20.36 14.34
N ARG A 122 -15.50 -20.60 15.34
CA ARG A 122 -14.18 -20.01 15.51
C ARG A 122 -13.11 -21.01 15.08
N VAL A 123 -12.11 -20.52 14.38
CA VAL A 123 -10.99 -21.33 13.90
C VAL A 123 -9.68 -20.73 14.41
N ARG A 124 -8.72 -21.65 14.68
CA ARG A 124 -7.35 -21.31 15.00
C ARG A 124 -6.45 -21.77 13.87
N VAL A 125 -5.73 -20.82 13.23
CA VAL A 125 -4.97 -21.06 12.01
C VAL A 125 -3.59 -20.43 12.06
N HIS A 126 -2.64 -21.08 11.39
CA HIS A 126 -1.45 -20.39 10.92
C HIS A 126 -1.64 -19.98 9.47
N TYR A 127 -1.19 -18.78 9.14
CA TYR A 127 -1.24 -18.28 7.76
C TYR A 127 -0.04 -17.37 7.45
N THR A 128 0.22 -17.21 6.18
CA THR A 128 1.12 -16.21 5.62
C THR A 128 0.44 -15.60 4.40
N GLY A 129 0.22 -14.30 4.43
CA GLY A 129 -0.35 -13.54 3.33
C GLY A 129 0.73 -12.79 2.57
N THR A 130 0.73 -12.93 1.25
CA THR A 130 1.65 -12.24 0.35
C THR A 130 0.91 -11.56 -0.79
N PHE A 131 1.44 -10.43 -1.27
CA PHE A 131 1.02 -9.84 -2.53
C PHE A 131 1.56 -10.64 -3.73
N LEU A 132 1.10 -10.31 -4.94
CA LEU A 132 1.57 -10.97 -6.18
C LEU A 132 3.06 -10.77 -6.43
N ASP A 133 3.65 -9.70 -5.94
CA ASP A 133 5.09 -9.42 -6.02
C ASP A 133 5.94 -10.21 -4.99
N GLY A 134 5.30 -11.05 -4.17
CA GLY A 134 5.93 -11.87 -3.14
C GLY A 134 6.16 -11.17 -1.81
N ARG A 135 5.88 -9.88 -1.68
CA ARG A 135 5.99 -9.19 -0.40
C ARG A 135 4.95 -9.72 0.58
N GLU A 136 5.42 -10.12 1.76
CA GLU A 136 4.56 -10.54 2.85
C GLU A 136 3.91 -9.31 3.51
N PHE A 137 2.58 -9.30 3.62
CA PHE A 137 1.87 -8.27 4.33
C PHE A 137 1.46 -8.69 5.75
N ASP A 138 1.27 -10.01 5.99
CA ASP A 138 0.98 -10.52 7.32
C ASP A 138 1.33 -12.00 7.44
N SER A 139 1.75 -12.43 8.65
CA SER A 139 2.10 -13.84 8.93
C SER A 139 2.00 -14.16 10.40
N SER A 140 1.11 -15.07 10.74
CA SER A 140 1.04 -15.67 12.09
C SER A 140 2.23 -16.59 12.36
N VAL A 141 2.80 -17.18 11.32
CA VAL A 141 4.00 -18.02 11.43
C VAL A 141 5.19 -17.18 11.88
N ARG A 142 5.37 -15.99 11.31
CA ARG A 142 6.43 -15.05 11.72
C ARG A 142 6.24 -14.57 13.16
N ARG A 143 5.00 -14.38 13.61
CA ARG A 143 4.69 -14.02 15.00
C ARG A 143 4.93 -15.17 15.98
N GLY A 144 5.06 -16.41 15.51
CA GLY A 144 5.28 -17.59 16.34
C GLY A 144 4.02 -18.12 17.03
N GLU A 145 2.85 -17.55 16.75
CA GLU A 145 1.58 -17.94 17.38
C GLU A 145 0.44 -18.01 16.36
N PRO A 146 -0.48 -18.98 16.49
CA PRO A 146 -1.64 -19.06 15.62
C PRO A 146 -2.62 -17.91 15.90
N ALA A 147 -3.34 -17.50 14.86
CA ALA A 147 -4.38 -16.50 14.96
C ALA A 147 -5.76 -17.18 15.09
N GLU A 148 -6.66 -16.56 15.86
CA GLU A 148 -8.03 -17.03 16.05
C GLU A 148 -9.02 -16.05 15.40
N PHE A 149 -9.94 -16.60 14.59
CA PHE A 149 -10.95 -15.82 13.89
C PHE A 149 -12.32 -16.49 13.97
N GLY A 150 -13.38 -15.70 13.98
CA GLY A 150 -14.70 -16.18 13.57
C GLY A 150 -14.73 -16.35 12.05
N VAL A 151 -15.25 -17.47 11.56
CA VAL A 151 -15.29 -17.79 10.12
C VAL A 151 -16.00 -16.69 9.30
N ASN A 152 -17.02 -16.07 9.88
CA ASN A 152 -17.76 -14.95 9.26
C ASN A 152 -17.19 -13.56 9.57
N GLN A 153 -16.02 -13.47 10.24
CA GLN A 153 -15.38 -12.19 10.62
C GLN A 153 -14.09 -11.90 9.85
N VAL A 154 -13.88 -12.62 8.75
CA VAL A 154 -12.74 -12.46 7.86
C VAL A 154 -13.21 -12.08 6.46
N ILE A 155 -12.29 -11.80 5.55
CA ILE A 155 -12.63 -11.49 4.15
C ILE A 155 -13.37 -12.66 3.49
N SER A 156 -14.21 -12.36 2.50
CA SER A 156 -15.11 -13.33 1.86
C SER A 156 -14.40 -14.59 1.34
N GLY A 157 -13.25 -14.43 0.71
CA GLY A 157 -12.45 -15.55 0.23
C GLY A 157 -11.98 -16.49 1.35
N TRP A 158 -11.66 -15.96 2.52
CA TRP A 158 -11.34 -16.76 3.70
C TRP A 158 -12.59 -17.45 4.27
N THR A 159 -13.70 -16.74 4.40
CA THR A 159 -14.96 -17.32 4.86
C THR A 159 -15.36 -18.51 3.99
N GLU A 160 -15.23 -18.41 2.68
CA GLU A 160 -15.51 -19.49 1.75
C GLU A 160 -14.52 -20.64 1.90
N ALA A 161 -13.22 -20.34 1.87
CA ALA A 161 -12.17 -21.35 1.94
C ALA A 161 -12.22 -22.16 3.24
N LEU A 162 -12.37 -21.49 4.39
CA LEU A 162 -12.38 -22.14 5.70
C LEU A 162 -13.51 -23.17 5.82
N GLN A 163 -14.69 -22.89 5.26
CA GLN A 163 -15.82 -23.82 5.26
C GLN A 163 -15.59 -25.06 4.35
N MET A 164 -14.64 -24.98 3.43
CA MET A 164 -14.26 -26.13 2.59
C MET A 164 -13.14 -26.97 3.21
N MET A 165 -12.37 -26.41 4.15
CA MET A 165 -11.16 -27.00 4.71
C MET A 165 -11.47 -27.85 5.95
N PRO A 166 -11.30 -29.19 5.92
CA PRO A 166 -11.32 -30.00 7.15
C PRO A 166 -10.18 -29.56 8.09
N VAL A 167 -10.41 -29.63 9.40
CA VAL A 167 -9.37 -29.39 10.41
C VAL A 167 -8.14 -30.26 10.14
N GLY A 168 -6.96 -29.67 10.26
CA GLY A 168 -5.67 -30.30 9.94
C GLY A 168 -5.24 -30.13 8.48
N SER A 169 -6.04 -29.45 7.67
CA SER A 169 -5.69 -29.11 6.28
C SER A 169 -4.67 -27.98 6.18
N ARG A 170 -3.98 -27.95 5.05
CA ARG A 170 -3.18 -26.82 4.58
C ARG A 170 -3.54 -26.53 3.14
N TYR A 171 -4.05 -25.34 2.89
CA TYR A 171 -4.41 -24.85 1.56
C TYR A 171 -3.61 -23.62 1.20
N ARG A 172 -3.37 -23.43 -0.08
CA ARG A 172 -2.93 -22.14 -0.61
C ARG A 172 -4.12 -21.52 -1.32
N LEU A 173 -4.43 -20.29 -0.92
CA LEU A 173 -5.57 -19.54 -1.45
C LEU A 173 -5.08 -18.40 -2.34
N TYR A 174 -5.78 -18.16 -3.44
CA TYR A 174 -5.60 -17.03 -4.33
C TYR A 174 -6.93 -16.29 -4.39
N ILE A 175 -6.97 -15.16 -3.71
CA ILE A 175 -8.20 -14.40 -3.47
C ILE A 175 -8.19 -13.19 -4.40
N PRO A 176 -9.21 -13.05 -5.30
CA PRO A 176 -9.32 -11.93 -6.22
C PRO A 176 -9.64 -10.61 -5.51
#